data_bcfc6a226aedffd092b4382f2ddf78ad
#
_entry.id   bcfc6a226aedffd092b4382f2ddf78ad
#
_cell.length_a   1.000
_cell.length_b   1.000
_cell.length_c   1.000
_cell.angle_alpha   90.00
_cell.angle_beta   90.00
_cell.angle_gamma   90.00
#
_symmetry.space_group_name_H-M   'P 1'
#
loop_
_entity.id
_entity.type
_entity.pdbx_description
1 polymer ?
#
loop_
_entity_poly.entity_id
_entity_poly.type
_entity_poly.pdbx_seq_one_letter_code
_entity_poly.pdbx_strand_id
1 'polypeptide(L)'
;MPPYSSITFKARSPEQTIAYAGSVLAELGLSVKECQWCCNPAALSVRLNIVELQFGVNGKGITKKYALASAYGELLERIQNISIFNSVFRSGNAVNIALKYPDQKELSYSPSDLGRIYLRNMFPDRGCKIAFSQQGPCASIPFYNVSRNETVYLPERILRDAIGTNGMCAGNTAAEAIIQGLCEIFERYVLRKILCDGEEPPEIPLDYVSPAIIERYVIPMEKLGYQVYLKDCTLNGRFPVVGTFVRKSNKGLFHLGSAPDMEIALERCFTELLQGETTTGLKNALQPIIFESRVKSGHFWQQEFCRAFRDYKSAQKISMFRNMKKMDKENIFESNDLTSLKTLKSLLRRVENQNYDLLIRDNTFLGFPAFQIVVPGISELRLLDGSLLNIHDRVHRARHIFFNLDTAKIEDLKFLVDVINELSLTKTVEKMEIMEIIHNIPAHRNSALSYLDYRWFAGIIHFHIGNYSDAERLLASLIVDMETLLSKVPKYFYCMWDILKLRIEDLPWKDINTITSNSYNEEDLVYAYFPLEKIENVIRYFNIPKCENCKDCDYSDCNVKTLSHYAGMFQSRINANMKQNTIRELFLELKRNKYQSWTLSTGD
;
A
#
# COMPACT_ATOMS: atom_id res chain seq x y z
N MET A 1 15.32 13.61 -33.50
CA MET A 1 14.86 14.57 -32.52
C MET A 1 16.03 14.83 -31.59
N PRO A 2 16.44 16.06 -31.28
CA PRO A 2 17.48 16.29 -30.31
C PRO A 2 17.06 15.67 -28.99
N PRO A 3 18.01 15.04 -28.26
CA PRO A 3 17.72 14.58 -26.92
C PRO A 3 17.32 15.83 -26.12
N TYR A 4 16.19 15.72 -25.42
CA TYR A 4 15.81 16.68 -24.39
C TYR A 4 17.07 17.12 -23.65
N SER A 5 17.20 18.42 -23.46
CA SER A 5 18.20 18.95 -22.57
C SER A 5 18.07 18.14 -21.28
N SER A 6 19.05 17.29 -21.03
CA SER A 6 19.12 16.44 -19.88
C SER A 6 19.22 17.34 -18.64
N ILE A 7 18.06 17.80 -18.18
CA ILE A 7 17.96 18.16 -16.77
C ILE A 7 18.21 16.84 -16.08
N THR A 8 19.44 16.65 -15.65
CA THR A 8 19.85 15.43 -14.96
C THR A 8 19.24 15.47 -13.57
N PHE A 9 18.03 14.93 -13.49
CA PHE A 9 17.24 14.78 -12.27
C PHE A 9 17.92 14.02 -11.17
N LYS A 10 18.95 13.27 -11.54
CA LYS A 10 19.55 12.26 -10.72
C LYS A 10 21.03 12.52 -10.60
N ALA A 11 21.58 12.31 -9.41
CA ALA A 11 23.00 12.47 -9.16
C ALA A 11 23.89 11.46 -9.91
N ARG A 12 23.30 10.39 -10.45
CA ARG A 12 23.96 9.39 -11.28
C ARG A 12 23.12 9.12 -12.53
N SER A 13 23.78 8.66 -13.60
CA SER A 13 23.08 8.17 -14.79
C SER A 13 22.24 6.90 -14.47
N PRO A 14 21.21 6.59 -15.26
CA PRO A 14 20.45 5.36 -15.08
C PRO A 14 21.34 4.11 -15.05
N GLU A 15 22.36 4.04 -15.93
CA GLU A 15 23.30 2.92 -15.99
C GLU A 15 24.13 2.78 -14.72
N GLN A 16 24.62 3.90 -14.18
CA GLN A 16 25.36 3.91 -12.93
C GLN A 16 24.48 3.48 -11.76
N THR A 17 23.22 3.92 -11.74
CA THR A 17 22.25 3.52 -10.71
C THR A 17 21.95 2.02 -10.77
N ILE A 18 21.72 1.47 -11.98
CA ILE A 18 21.47 0.04 -12.20
C ILE A 18 22.69 -0.78 -11.77
N ALA A 19 23.88 -0.39 -12.22
CA ALA A 19 25.12 -1.10 -11.88
C ALA A 19 25.35 -1.13 -10.36
N TYR A 20 25.19 0.01 -9.69
CA TYR A 20 25.39 0.09 -8.26
C TYR A 20 24.34 -0.69 -7.47
N ALA A 21 23.06 -0.51 -7.77
CA ALA A 21 22.00 -1.25 -7.10
C ALA A 21 22.09 -2.76 -7.37
N GLY A 22 22.45 -3.14 -8.59
CA GLY A 22 22.69 -4.53 -8.97
C GLY A 22 23.85 -5.16 -8.20
N SER A 23 24.97 -4.45 -8.02
CA SER A 23 26.10 -4.95 -7.21
C SER A 23 25.72 -5.17 -5.75
N VAL A 24 24.94 -4.24 -5.15
CA VAL A 24 24.43 -4.40 -3.78
C VAL A 24 23.58 -5.63 -3.62
N LEU A 25 22.67 -5.89 -4.57
CA LEU A 25 21.81 -7.08 -4.54
C LEU A 25 22.60 -8.37 -4.77
N ALA A 26 23.57 -8.35 -5.68
CA ALA A 26 24.44 -9.50 -5.95
C ALA A 26 25.32 -9.88 -4.74
N GLU A 27 25.86 -8.91 -4.01
CA GLU A 27 26.59 -9.13 -2.76
C GLU A 27 25.73 -9.81 -1.66
N LEU A 28 24.42 -9.66 -1.77
CA LEU A 28 23.45 -10.32 -0.87
C LEU A 28 23.02 -11.69 -1.41
N GLY A 29 23.58 -12.16 -2.52
CA GLY A 29 23.16 -13.41 -3.16
C GLY A 29 21.75 -13.36 -3.75
N LEU A 30 21.25 -12.17 -4.06
CA LEU A 30 19.91 -11.95 -4.62
C LEU A 30 19.96 -11.82 -6.14
N SER A 31 19.18 -12.63 -6.82
CA SER A 31 19.05 -12.63 -8.28
C SER A 31 17.85 -11.82 -8.73
N VAL A 32 18.08 -10.82 -9.59
CA VAL A 32 17.02 -9.98 -10.13
C VAL A 32 16.65 -10.48 -11.52
N LYS A 33 15.35 -10.68 -11.77
CA LYS A 33 14.80 -11.11 -13.05
C LYS A 33 13.85 -10.05 -13.60
N GLU A 34 14.06 -9.69 -14.87
CA GLU A 34 13.08 -8.91 -15.65
C GLU A 34 11.94 -9.85 -16.07
N CYS A 35 10.72 -9.58 -15.60
CA CYS A 35 9.59 -10.47 -15.80
C CYS A 35 8.64 -10.01 -16.90
N GLN A 36 8.37 -8.72 -16.96
CA GLN A 36 7.40 -8.15 -17.88
C GLN A 36 7.77 -6.72 -18.26
N TRP A 37 7.69 -6.43 -19.56
CA TRP A 37 7.79 -5.09 -20.11
C TRP A 37 6.45 -4.65 -20.67
N CYS A 38 6.01 -3.44 -20.30
CA CYS A 38 4.92 -2.75 -20.95
C CYS A 38 5.48 -1.51 -21.64
N CYS A 39 5.21 -1.41 -22.93
CA CYS A 39 5.70 -0.32 -23.76
C CYS A 39 4.53 0.41 -24.40
N ASN A 40 4.47 1.71 -24.23
CA ASN A 40 3.58 2.58 -24.95
C ASN A 40 4.38 3.77 -25.53
N PRO A 41 3.82 4.57 -26.46
CA PRO A 41 4.57 5.66 -27.11
C PRO A 41 5.16 6.70 -26.16
N ALA A 42 4.58 6.85 -24.97
CA ALA A 42 4.94 7.91 -24.04
C ALA A 42 5.72 7.43 -22.82
N ALA A 43 5.58 6.15 -22.44
CA ALA A 43 6.21 5.60 -21.23
C ALA A 43 6.54 4.12 -21.37
N LEU A 44 7.52 3.69 -20.61
CA LEU A 44 7.95 2.30 -20.48
C LEU A 44 7.88 1.90 -19.03
N SER A 45 7.40 0.70 -18.78
CA SER A 45 7.44 0.10 -17.45
C SER A 45 7.98 -1.32 -17.48
N VAL A 46 8.61 -1.72 -16.38
CA VAL A 46 9.20 -3.05 -16.22
C VAL A 46 8.83 -3.62 -14.85
N ARG A 47 8.53 -4.90 -14.83
CA ARG A 47 8.43 -5.68 -13.59
C ARG A 47 9.76 -6.36 -13.32
N LEU A 48 10.40 -6.02 -12.20
CA LEU A 48 11.56 -6.75 -11.66
C LEU A 48 11.14 -7.61 -10.48
N ASN A 49 11.62 -8.85 -10.45
CA ASN A 49 11.43 -9.74 -9.32
C ASN A 49 12.77 -10.16 -8.74
N ILE A 50 12.86 -10.21 -7.40
CA ILE A 50 13.92 -10.92 -6.69
C ILE A 50 13.45 -12.37 -6.54
N VAL A 51 14.19 -13.28 -7.16
CA VAL A 51 13.78 -14.69 -7.28
C VAL A 51 13.69 -15.35 -5.90
N GLU A 52 14.69 -15.15 -5.08
CA GLU A 52 14.84 -15.79 -3.77
C GLU A 52 13.79 -15.30 -2.75
N LEU A 53 13.38 -14.04 -2.86
CA LEU A 53 12.38 -13.43 -1.97
C LEU A 53 10.95 -13.55 -2.50
N GLN A 54 10.78 -13.99 -3.75
CA GLN A 54 9.49 -13.98 -4.47
C GLN A 54 8.79 -12.62 -4.42
N PHE A 55 9.58 -11.57 -4.40
CA PHE A 55 9.14 -10.19 -4.30
C PHE A 55 9.53 -9.41 -5.55
N GLY A 56 8.66 -8.52 -5.98
CA GLY A 56 8.95 -7.69 -7.14
C GLY A 56 8.32 -6.32 -7.07
N VAL A 57 8.89 -5.41 -7.84
CA VAL A 57 8.47 -4.02 -7.98
C VAL A 57 8.26 -3.65 -9.45
N ASN A 58 7.61 -2.53 -9.70
CA ASN A 58 7.39 -2.00 -11.04
C ASN A 58 8.15 -0.69 -11.20
N GLY A 59 9.13 -0.67 -12.11
CA GLY A 59 9.78 0.58 -12.52
C GLY A 59 9.14 1.19 -13.75
N LYS A 60 9.28 2.49 -13.89
CA LYS A 60 8.75 3.28 -14.99
C LYS A 60 9.74 4.34 -15.44
N GLY A 61 9.64 4.75 -16.69
CA GLY A 61 10.49 5.80 -17.23
C GLY A 61 10.25 6.05 -18.72
N ILE A 62 10.87 7.10 -19.22
CA ILE A 62 10.79 7.50 -20.62
C ILE A 62 11.68 6.67 -21.55
N THR A 63 12.62 5.93 -20.98
CA THR A 63 13.47 4.95 -21.68
C THR A 63 13.55 3.67 -20.86
N LYS A 64 14.00 2.57 -21.51
CA LYS A 64 14.24 1.29 -20.81
C LYS A 64 15.20 1.45 -19.62
N LYS A 65 16.26 2.22 -19.77
CA LYS A 65 17.25 2.46 -18.72
C LYS A 65 16.66 3.20 -17.51
N TYR A 66 15.84 4.22 -17.77
CA TYR A 66 15.14 4.93 -16.68
C TYR A 66 14.12 4.03 -15.96
N ALA A 67 13.38 3.20 -16.71
CA ALA A 67 12.44 2.25 -16.10
C ALA A 67 13.18 1.22 -15.22
N LEU A 68 14.30 0.67 -15.70
CA LEU A 68 15.13 -0.23 -14.91
C LEU A 68 15.73 0.46 -13.67
N ALA A 69 16.32 1.64 -13.82
CA ALA A 69 16.89 2.38 -12.68
C ALA A 69 15.82 2.68 -11.61
N SER A 70 14.60 3.04 -12.04
CA SER A 70 13.46 3.24 -11.14
C SER A 70 13.13 1.94 -10.38
N ALA A 71 13.05 0.79 -11.07
CA ALA A 71 12.75 -0.49 -10.44
C ALA A 71 13.86 -0.94 -9.47
N TYR A 72 15.13 -0.81 -9.83
CA TYR A 72 16.24 -1.13 -8.93
C TYR A 72 16.26 -0.22 -7.68
N GLY A 73 15.98 1.07 -7.84
CA GLY A 73 15.83 2.00 -6.73
C GLY A 73 14.71 1.58 -5.78
N GLU A 74 13.56 1.21 -6.32
CA GLU A 74 12.41 0.75 -5.52
C GLU A 74 12.70 -0.59 -4.81
N LEU A 75 13.42 -1.53 -5.44
CA LEU A 75 13.84 -2.76 -4.77
C LEU A 75 14.68 -2.46 -3.50
N LEU A 76 15.70 -1.60 -3.63
CA LEU A 76 16.55 -1.21 -2.50
C LEU A 76 15.78 -0.40 -1.44
N GLU A 77 14.84 0.44 -1.87
CA GLU A 77 13.93 1.15 -0.96
C GLU A 77 13.13 0.17 -0.11
N ARG A 78 12.48 -0.80 -0.73
CA ARG A 78 11.63 -1.78 -0.04
C ARG A 78 12.43 -2.69 0.89
N ILE A 79 13.62 -3.10 0.50
CA ILE A 79 14.51 -3.91 1.34
C ILE A 79 14.96 -3.10 2.56
N GLN A 80 15.52 -1.92 2.35
CA GLN A 80 16.12 -1.12 3.43
C GLN A 80 15.08 -0.53 4.40
N ASN A 81 13.87 -0.26 3.93
CA ASN A 81 12.76 0.08 4.83
C ASN A 81 12.09 -1.16 5.44
N ILE A 82 12.69 -2.35 5.30
CA ILE A 82 12.22 -3.65 5.80
C ILE A 82 10.74 -3.97 5.47
N SER A 83 10.16 -3.23 4.53
CA SER A 83 8.74 -3.35 4.17
C SER A 83 8.40 -4.72 3.56
N ILE A 84 9.34 -5.35 2.86
CA ILE A 84 9.20 -6.70 2.28
C ILE A 84 8.97 -7.71 3.40
N PHE A 85 9.83 -7.70 4.42
CA PHE A 85 9.77 -8.66 5.51
C PHE A 85 8.58 -8.40 6.42
N ASN A 86 8.31 -7.14 6.75
CA ASN A 86 7.17 -6.79 7.59
C ASN A 86 5.82 -7.03 6.91
N SER A 87 5.73 -7.01 5.58
CA SER A 87 4.50 -7.35 4.86
C SER A 87 4.24 -8.86 4.85
N VAL A 88 5.28 -9.68 4.76
CA VAL A 88 5.19 -11.14 4.69
C VAL A 88 5.02 -11.77 6.08
N PHE A 89 5.64 -11.19 7.12
CA PHE A 89 5.76 -11.79 8.47
C PHE A 89 4.93 -11.09 9.54
N ARG A 90 3.89 -10.39 9.16
CA ARG A 90 3.10 -9.51 10.05
C ARG A 90 2.43 -10.18 11.23
N SER A 91 2.51 -11.49 11.40
CA SER A 91 1.63 -12.10 12.36
C SER A 91 2.06 -13.50 12.84
N GLY A 92 1.88 -13.75 14.12
CA GLY A 92 1.94 -15.03 14.81
C GLY A 92 3.33 -15.61 15.02
N ASN A 93 3.41 -16.89 15.15
CA ASN A 93 4.59 -17.64 15.59
C ASN A 93 5.80 -17.59 14.63
N ALA A 94 5.66 -17.05 13.43
CA ALA A 94 6.77 -16.66 12.55
C ALA A 94 7.54 -15.41 13.03
N VAL A 95 7.29 -14.95 14.25
CA VAL A 95 7.91 -13.79 14.93
C VAL A 95 9.43 -13.79 14.87
N ASN A 96 10.05 -14.96 14.73
CA ASN A 96 11.50 -15.08 14.65
C ASN A 96 12.11 -14.60 13.32
N ILE A 97 11.29 -14.20 12.34
CA ILE A 97 11.74 -13.76 11.03
C ILE A 97 11.50 -12.26 10.82
N ALA A 98 10.71 -11.62 11.69
CA ALA A 98 10.51 -10.18 11.63
C ALA A 98 11.83 -9.45 11.89
N LEU A 99 12.23 -8.60 10.95
CA LEU A 99 13.40 -7.76 11.12
C LEU A 99 13.14 -6.69 12.18
N LYS A 100 14.14 -6.47 13.02
CA LYS A 100 14.07 -5.48 14.09
C LYS A 100 15.17 -4.43 13.91
N TYR A 101 14.82 -3.20 14.17
CA TYR A 101 15.82 -2.15 14.25
C TYR A 101 16.55 -2.22 15.61
N PRO A 102 17.90 -2.10 15.63
CA PRO A 102 18.68 -2.24 16.87
C PRO A 102 18.39 -1.15 17.91
N ASP A 103 17.84 -0.04 17.48
CA ASP A 103 17.51 1.14 18.27
C ASP A 103 16.00 1.28 18.59
N GLN A 104 15.17 0.30 18.18
CA GLN A 104 13.77 0.29 18.57
C GLN A 104 13.63 0.01 20.08
N LYS A 105 12.55 0.51 20.66
CA LYS A 105 12.23 0.36 22.08
C LYS A 105 10.79 -0.09 22.25
N GLU A 106 10.54 -0.84 23.32
CA GLU A 106 9.18 -1.10 23.78
C GLU A 106 8.72 0.08 24.66
N LEU A 107 7.75 0.88 24.18
CA LEU A 107 7.26 2.06 24.85
C LEU A 107 5.74 1.99 25.03
N SER A 108 5.28 2.53 26.15
CA SER A 108 3.85 2.78 26.38
C SER A 108 3.53 4.23 26.06
N TYR A 109 2.40 4.45 25.40
CA TYR A 109 1.96 5.78 25.01
C TYR A 109 0.66 6.14 25.71
N SER A 110 0.62 7.31 26.30
CA SER A 110 -0.65 7.91 26.70
C SER A 110 -1.34 8.55 25.48
N PRO A 111 -2.66 8.73 25.50
CA PRO A 111 -3.36 9.49 24.47
C PRO A 111 -2.82 10.90 24.27
N SER A 112 -2.29 11.52 25.35
CA SER A 112 -1.66 12.84 25.29
C SER A 112 -0.30 12.82 24.57
N ASP A 113 0.47 11.73 24.66
CA ASP A 113 1.75 11.61 23.98
C ASP A 113 1.55 11.47 22.47
N LEU A 114 0.61 10.64 22.06
CA LEU A 114 0.22 10.53 20.65
C LEU A 114 -0.39 11.82 20.12
N GLY A 115 -1.17 12.52 20.96
CA GLY A 115 -1.72 13.84 20.66
C GLY A 115 -0.64 14.89 20.39
N ARG A 116 0.48 14.85 21.09
CA ARG A 116 1.61 15.75 20.82
C ARG A 116 2.35 15.43 19.53
N ILE A 117 2.48 14.16 19.20
CA ILE A 117 3.24 13.71 18.03
C ILE A 117 2.41 13.80 16.74
N TYR A 118 1.15 13.37 16.80
CA TYR A 118 0.29 13.19 15.62
C TYR A 118 -0.91 14.12 15.53
N LEU A 119 -1.43 14.60 16.67
CA LEU A 119 -2.81 15.11 16.72
C LEU A 119 -2.93 16.63 16.64
N ARG A 120 -1.85 17.39 16.58
CA ARG A 120 -1.97 18.85 16.42
C ARG A 120 -2.83 19.25 15.23
N ASN A 121 -2.90 18.38 14.19
CA ASN A 121 -3.57 18.70 12.93
C ASN A 121 -4.56 17.64 12.43
N MET A 122 -4.77 16.49 13.10
CA MET A 122 -5.51 15.38 12.51
C MET A 122 -6.80 14.95 13.18
N PHE A 123 -6.99 15.20 14.48
CA PHE A 123 -8.15 14.64 15.17
C PHE A 123 -8.84 15.62 16.12
N PRO A 124 -10.02 16.10 15.75
CA PRO A 124 -10.90 16.77 16.71
C PRO A 124 -11.60 15.77 17.64
N ASP A 125 -11.62 14.44 17.37
CA ASP A 125 -12.54 13.53 18.03
C ASP A 125 -11.94 12.47 18.97
N ARG A 126 -12.72 12.19 20.02
CA ARG A 126 -12.42 11.44 21.25
C ARG A 126 -12.11 9.95 21.07
N GLY A 127 -12.36 9.35 19.90
CA GLY A 127 -12.26 7.90 19.67
C GLY A 127 -10.83 7.33 19.69
N CYS A 128 -9.84 8.08 19.20
CA CYS A 128 -8.44 7.66 19.19
C CYS A 128 -7.84 7.55 20.62
N LYS A 129 -8.38 8.33 21.58
CA LYS A 129 -7.91 8.33 22.98
C LYS A 129 -8.14 6.99 23.68
N ILE A 130 -9.20 6.27 23.32
CA ILE A 130 -9.61 5.04 24.03
C ILE A 130 -8.82 3.84 23.55
N ALA A 131 -8.51 3.75 22.24
CA ALA A 131 -7.85 2.59 21.66
C ALA A 131 -6.38 2.44 22.09
N PHE A 132 -5.66 3.55 22.33
CA PHE A 132 -4.27 3.52 22.79
C PHE A 132 -4.10 3.38 24.29
N SER A 133 -5.10 3.76 25.09
CA SER A 133 -5.02 3.70 26.56
C SER A 133 -5.10 2.29 27.14
N GLN A 134 -5.50 1.30 26.34
CA GLN A 134 -5.70 -0.09 26.79
C GLN A 134 -4.59 -1.06 26.38
N GLN A 135 -3.56 -0.59 25.66
CA GLN A 135 -2.49 -1.45 25.14
C GLN A 135 -1.20 -1.24 25.93
N GLY A 136 -0.57 -2.35 26.30
CA GLY A 136 0.74 -2.36 26.92
C GLY A 136 1.85 -1.78 26.03
N PRO A 137 3.12 -1.97 26.39
CA PRO A 137 4.25 -1.49 25.59
C PRO A 137 4.17 -1.99 24.15
N CYS A 138 4.49 -1.12 23.19
CA CYS A 138 4.56 -1.47 21.77
C CYS A 138 5.92 -1.11 21.19
N ALA A 139 6.34 -1.87 20.17
CA ALA A 139 7.56 -1.60 19.43
C ALA A 139 7.49 -0.18 18.84
N SER A 140 8.52 0.60 19.10
CA SER A 140 8.58 2.02 18.78
C SER A 140 9.91 2.33 18.11
N ILE A 141 9.83 3.00 16.97
CA ILE A 141 10.95 3.25 16.07
C ILE A 141 11.37 4.71 16.20
N PRO A 142 12.66 5.01 16.40
CA PRO A 142 13.15 6.39 16.52
C PRO A 142 13.24 7.08 15.16
N PHE A 143 12.79 8.34 15.15
CA PHE A 143 12.92 9.30 14.06
C PHE A 143 13.59 10.57 14.56
N TYR A 144 14.41 11.19 13.73
CA TYR A 144 14.94 12.53 13.99
C TYR A 144 13.91 13.58 13.57
N ASN A 145 13.46 14.41 14.53
CA ASN A 145 12.63 15.57 14.25
C ASN A 145 13.54 16.74 13.83
N VAL A 146 13.48 17.08 12.55
CA VAL A 146 14.31 18.12 11.93
C VAL A 146 13.98 19.51 12.49
N SER A 147 12.71 19.77 12.74
CA SER A 147 12.23 21.08 13.21
C SER A 147 12.68 21.34 14.66
N ARG A 148 12.64 20.32 15.52
CA ARG A 148 12.92 20.45 16.96
C ARG A 148 14.31 19.98 17.36
N ASN A 149 15.06 19.36 16.44
CA ASN A 149 16.39 18.78 16.70
C ASN A 149 16.39 17.76 17.88
N GLU A 150 15.39 16.88 17.90
CA GLU A 150 15.21 15.86 18.92
C GLU A 150 14.89 14.50 18.29
N THR A 151 15.07 13.42 19.04
CA THR A 151 14.62 12.08 18.63
C THR A 151 13.21 11.83 19.16
N VAL A 152 12.32 11.45 18.26
CA VAL A 152 10.94 11.09 18.56
C VAL A 152 10.74 9.62 18.24
N TYR A 153 10.11 8.88 19.14
CA TYR A 153 9.77 7.48 18.92
C TYR A 153 8.34 7.37 18.40
N LEU A 154 8.15 6.66 17.29
CA LEU A 154 6.85 6.40 16.69
C LEU A 154 6.47 4.94 16.87
N PRO A 155 5.23 4.63 17.30
CA PRO A 155 4.74 3.27 17.35
C PRO A 155 4.82 2.62 15.96
N GLU A 156 5.50 1.45 15.85
CA GLU A 156 5.60 0.71 14.59
C GLU A 156 4.23 0.44 13.97
N ARG A 157 3.24 0.19 14.82
CA ARG A 157 1.86 -0.05 14.40
C ARG A 157 1.27 1.14 13.63
N ILE A 158 1.51 2.37 14.10
CA ILE A 158 1.05 3.58 13.39
C ILE A 158 1.76 3.73 12.05
N LEU A 159 3.08 3.51 12.03
CA LEU A 159 3.86 3.56 10.79
C LEU A 159 3.30 2.57 9.76
N ARG A 160 3.00 1.37 10.21
CA ARG A 160 2.48 0.32 9.34
C ARG A 160 1.05 0.59 8.87
N ASP A 161 0.15 0.91 9.79
CA ASP A 161 -1.30 0.88 9.53
C ASP A 161 -1.83 2.20 8.98
N ALA A 162 -1.29 3.32 9.43
CA ALA A 162 -1.72 4.65 8.97
C ALA A 162 -0.88 5.19 7.82
N ILE A 163 0.42 4.95 7.83
CA ILE A 163 1.37 5.53 6.87
C ILE A 163 1.73 4.52 5.76
N GLY A 164 1.95 3.26 6.12
CA GLY A 164 2.35 2.23 5.18
C GLY A 164 3.71 2.50 4.55
N THR A 165 3.78 2.51 3.24
CA THR A 165 5.01 2.81 2.48
C THR A 165 5.14 4.29 2.10
N ASN A 166 4.19 5.13 2.46
CA ASN A 166 4.24 6.56 2.15
C ASN A 166 5.44 7.24 2.84
N GLY A 167 6.24 7.96 2.07
CA GLY A 167 7.46 8.58 2.57
C GLY A 167 8.66 7.65 2.73
N MET A 168 8.55 6.34 2.38
CA MET A 168 9.71 5.50 2.14
C MET A 168 10.37 5.96 0.84
N CYS A 169 11.67 6.12 0.84
CA CYS A 169 12.38 6.63 -0.32
C CYS A 169 13.81 6.13 -0.40
N ALA A 170 14.33 6.06 -1.62
CA ALA A 170 15.71 5.77 -1.90
C ALA A 170 16.21 6.58 -3.10
N GLY A 171 17.51 6.85 -3.16
CA GLY A 171 18.11 7.65 -4.23
C GLY A 171 19.62 7.53 -4.25
N ASN A 172 20.23 8.10 -5.28
CA ASN A 172 21.69 8.07 -5.45
C ASN A 172 22.43 8.93 -4.40
N THR A 173 21.74 9.90 -3.80
CA THR A 173 22.20 10.72 -2.68
C THR A 173 21.09 10.87 -1.65
N ALA A 174 21.44 11.26 -0.42
CA ALA A 174 20.46 11.52 0.62
C ALA A 174 19.47 12.64 0.23
N ALA A 175 19.96 13.72 -0.39
CA ALA A 175 19.10 14.81 -0.85
C ALA A 175 18.10 14.34 -1.91
N GLU A 176 18.55 13.56 -2.90
CA GLU A 176 17.69 12.99 -3.95
C GLU A 176 16.61 12.08 -3.35
N ALA A 177 16.97 11.20 -2.41
CA ALA A 177 16.02 10.31 -1.75
C ALA A 177 14.96 11.09 -0.96
N ILE A 178 15.39 12.05 -0.13
CA ILE A 178 14.49 12.85 0.71
C ILE A 178 13.56 13.72 -0.15
N ILE A 179 14.05 14.33 -1.25
CA ILE A 179 13.22 15.06 -2.21
C ILE A 179 12.12 14.14 -2.77
N GLN A 180 12.48 12.92 -3.17
CA GLN A 180 11.55 11.94 -3.71
C GLN A 180 10.46 11.59 -2.67
N GLY A 181 10.85 11.29 -1.43
CA GLY A 181 9.91 10.94 -0.36
C GLY A 181 8.96 12.07 0.02
N LEU A 182 9.46 13.32 0.07
CA LEU A 182 8.61 14.49 0.30
C LEU A 182 7.61 14.70 -0.84
N CYS A 183 8.05 14.57 -2.09
CA CYS A 183 7.16 14.68 -3.24
C CYS A 183 6.05 13.61 -3.20
N GLU A 184 6.37 12.37 -2.85
CA GLU A 184 5.36 11.32 -2.70
C GLU A 184 4.36 11.66 -1.60
N ILE A 185 4.80 12.13 -0.43
CA ILE A 185 3.92 12.55 0.66
C ILE A 185 2.98 13.66 0.21
N PHE A 186 3.49 14.67 -0.52
CA PHE A 186 2.67 15.77 -1.01
C PHE A 186 1.63 15.29 -2.03
N GLU A 187 2.03 14.46 -2.97
CA GLU A 187 1.13 13.87 -3.97
C GLU A 187 -0.05 13.15 -3.31
N ARG A 188 0.26 12.29 -2.34
CA ARG A 188 -0.75 11.50 -1.65
C ARG A 188 -1.65 12.32 -0.73
N TYR A 189 -1.08 13.32 -0.08
CA TYR A 189 -1.87 14.27 0.70
C TYR A 189 -2.85 15.05 -0.15
N VAL A 190 -2.40 15.55 -1.29
CA VAL A 190 -3.25 16.30 -2.23
C VAL A 190 -4.33 15.38 -2.82
N LEU A 191 -4.01 14.15 -3.16
CA LEU A 191 -5.01 13.17 -3.60
C LEU A 191 -6.10 12.98 -2.54
N ARG A 192 -5.73 12.89 -1.26
CA ARG A 192 -6.69 12.81 -0.15
C ARG A 192 -7.58 14.06 -0.10
N LYS A 193 -7.00 15.26 -0.27
CA LYS A 193 -7.76 16.52 -0.29
C LYS A 193 -8.81 16.53 -1.42
N ILE A 194 -8.42 16.11 -2.60
CA ILE A 194 -9.34 16.04 -3.76
C ILE A 194 -10.45 15.01 -3.51
N LEU A 195 -10.10 13.79 -3.05
CA LEU A 195 -11.07 12.70 -2.92
C LEU A 195 -11.97 12.82 -1.69
N CYS A 196 -11.42 13.27 -0.55
CA CYS A 196 -12.12 13.28 0.73
C CYS A 196 -12.71 14.65 1.08
N ASP A 197 -11.97 15.73 0.81
CA ASP A 197 -12.38 17.07 1.20
C ASP A 197 -13.08 17.82 0.04
N GLY A 198 -13.11 17.23 -1.16
CA GLY A 198 -13.83 17.78 -2.31
C GLY A 198 -13.13 18.96 -2.97
N GLU A 199 -11.82 19.08 -2.84
CA GLU A 199 -11.03 20.08 -3.54
C GLU A 199 -11.20 19.93 -5.05
N GLU A 200 -11.42 21.05 -5.74
CA GLU A 200 -11.64 21.11 -7.18
C GLU A 200 -10.45 21.81 -7.85
N PRO A 201 -9.45 21.07 -8.35
CA PRO A 201 -8.25 21.68 -8.92
C PRO A 201 -8.55 22.48 -10.19
N PRO A 202 -8.03 23.72 -10.32
CA PRO A 202 -8.16 24.52 -11.52
C PRO A 202 -7.39 23.93 -12.70
N GLU A 203 -7.63 24.43 -13.90
CA GLU A 203 -6.99 23.96 -15.12
C GLU A 203 -5.64 24.66 -15.35
N ILE A 204 -4.62 23.88 -15.71
CA ILE A 204 -3.34 24.40 -16.20
C ILE A 204 -3.51 24.69 -17.68
N PRO A 205 -3.45 25.96 -18.12
CA PRO A 205 -3.49 26.30 -19.53
C PRO A 205 -2.31 25.70 -20.29
N LEU A 206 -2.53 25.23 -21.52
CA LEU A 206 -1.46 24.63 -22.32
C LEU A 206 -0.34 25.61 -22.68
N ASP A 207 -0.62 26.90 -22.67
CA ASP A 207 0.38 27.97 -22.87
C ASP A 207 1.34 28.13 -21.66
N TYR A 208 1.06 27.46 -20.53
CA TYR A 208 1.96 27.39 -19.37
C TYR A 208 2.83 26.14 -19.38
N VAL A 209 2.69 25.28 -20.38
CA VAL A 209 3.35 23.97 -20.48
C VAL A 209 4.27 23.96 -21.70
N SER A 210 5.45 23.36 -21.57
CA SER A 210 6.38 23.31 -22.68
C SER A 210 5.81 22.55 -23.89
N PRO A 211 6.17 22.96 -25.12
CA PRO A 211 5.82 22.22 -26.33
C PRO A 211 6.18 20.74 -26.26
N ALA A 212 7.23 20.45 -25.54
CA ALA A 212 7.77 19.12 -25.39
C ALA A 212 6.85 18.15 -24.63
N ILE A 213 6.22 18.59 -23.55
CA ILE A 213 5.20 17.80 -22.82
C ILE A 213 3.96 17.63 -23.69
N ILE A 214 3.55 18.71 -24.39
CA ILE A 214 2.37 18.68 -25.24
C ILE A 214 2.54 17.68 -26.39
N GLU A 215 3.65 17.76 -27.12
CA GLU A 215 3.94 16.88 -28.25
C GLU A 215 4.11 15.41 -27.84
N ARG A 216 4.71 15.19 -26.68
CA ARG A 216 5.01 13.83 -26.24
C ARG A 216 3.83 13.12 -25.61
N TYR A 217 2.99 13.84 -24.86
CA TYR A 217 1.95 13.21 -24.05
C TYR A 217 0.53 13.62 -24.46
N VAL A 218 0.27 14.92 -24.63
CA VAL A 218 -1.09 15.41 -24.87
C VAL A 218 -1.55 15.03 -26.29
N ILE A 219 -0.82 15.43 -27.32
CA ILE A 219 -1.19 15.20 -28.71
C ILE A 219 -1.37 13.70 -29.05
N PRO A 220 -0.49 12.77 -28.63
CA PRO A 220 -0.73 11.35 -28.87
C PRO A 220 -2.01 10.80 -28.23
N MET A 221 -2.37 11.28 -27.02
CA MET A 221 -3.59 10.88 -26.35
C MET A 221 -4.84 11.43 -27.09
N GLU A 222 -4.79 12.68 -27.53
CA GLU A 222 -5.87 13.30 -28.31
C GLU A 222 -6.06 12.60 -29.66
N LYS A 223 -5.00 12.21 -30.34
CA LYS A 223 -5.06 11.41 -31.59
C LYS A 223 -5.73 10.04 -31.38
N LEU A 224 -5.67 9.48 -30.17
CA LEU A 224 -6.39 8.25 -29.78
C LEU A 224 -7.84 8.53 -29.36
N GLY A 225 -8.31 9.79 -29.44
CA GLY A 225 -9.66 10.22 -29.11
C GLY A 225 -9.92 10.41 -27.63
N TYR A 226 -8.86 10.65 -26.84
CA TYR A 226 -8.98 11.05 -25.44
C TYR A 226 -8.99 12.57 -25.32
N GLN A 227 -9.73 13.09 -24.37
CA GLN A 227 -9.62 14.47 -23.91
C GLN A 227 -8.62 14.50 -22.74
N VAL A 228 -7.65 15.39 -22.79
CA VAL A 228 -6.61 15.53 -21.76
C VAL A 228 -6.78 16.87 -21.06
N TYR A 229 -6.85 16.83 -19.73
CA TYR A 229 -6.93 18.02 -18.88
C TYR A 229 -5.75 18.00 -17.91
N LEU A 230 -5.01 19.09 -17.85
CA LEU A 230 -3.95 19.31 -16.89
C LEU A 230 -4.49 20.14 -15.75
N LYS A 231 -4.19 19.75 -14.50
CA LYS A 231 -4.81 20.32 -13.31
C LYS A 231 -3.76 20.84 -12.32
N ASP A 232 -3.98 22.07 -11.86
CA ASP A 232 -3.23 22.66 -10.75
C ASP A 232 -3.67 22.02 -9.42
N CYS A 233 -2.88 21.13 -8.92
CA CYS A 233 -3.10 20.44 -7.65
C CYS A 233 -2.19 20.99 -6.53
N THR A 234 -1.66 22.20 -6.69
CA THR A 234 -0.72 22.81 -5.73
C THR A 234 -1.38 23.23 -4.41
N LEU A 235 -2.72 23.21 -4.33
CA LEU A 235 -3.51 23.77 -3.24
C LEU A 235 -3.13 25.24 -2.95
N ASN A 236 -3.20 26.07 -3.98
CA ASN A 236 -2.77 27.48 -3.97
C ASN A 236 -1.27 27.65 -3.71
N GLY A 237 -0.43 26.96 -4.46
CA GLY A 237 1.03 27.06 -4.42
C GLY A 237 1.71 26.41 -3.21
N ARG A 238 0.95 25.76 -2.32
CA ARG A 238 1.49 25.15 -1.10
C ARG A 238 2.38 23.94 -1.36
N PHE A 239 1.96 23.07 -2.28
CA PHE A 239 2.66 21.82 -2.60
C PHE A 239 2.99 21.74 -4.09
N PRO A 240 4.14 21.19 -4.50
CA PRO A 240 4.52 21.07 -5.91
C PRO A 240 3.87 19.83 -6.54
N VAL A 241 2.55 19.89 -6.72
CA VAL A 241 1.73 18.78 -7.22
C VAL A 241 0.87 19.25 -8.38
N VAL A 242 0.84 18.47 -9.43
CA VAL A 242 -0.05 18.65 -10.59
C VAL A 242 -0.85 17.37 -10.84
N GLY A 243 -1.89 17.46 -11.66
CA GLY A 243 -2.70 16.31 -12.04
C GLY A 243 -2.92 16.24 -13.55
N THR A 244 -3.03 15.03 -14.06
CA THR A 244 -3.49 14.79 -15.42
C THR A 244 -4.78 13.98 -15.38
N PHE A 245 -5.78 14.50 -16.05
CA PHE A 245 -7.04 13.81 -16.23
C PHE A 245 -7.23 13.46 -17.70
N VAL A 246 -7.53 12.20 -17.97
CA VAL A 246 -7.80 11.69 -19.31
C VAL A 246 -9.23 11.16 -19.34
N ARG A 247 -10.01 11.64 -20.32
CA ARG A 247 -11.42 11.28 -20.48
C ARG A 247 -11.70 10.72 -21.86
N LYS A 248 -12.55 9.70 -21.93
CA LYS A 248 -13.19 9.24 -23.17
C LYS A 248 -14.63 8.85 -22.89
N SER A 249 -15.57 9.56 -23.54
CA SER A 249 -17.02 9.42 -23.27
C SER A 249 -17.35 9.66 -21.78
N ASN A 250 -17.99 8.71 -21.12
CA ASN A 250 -18.34 8.74 -19.70
C ASN A 250 -17.33 8.08 -18.78
N LYS A 251 -16.14 7.76 -19.28
CA LYS A 251 -15.06 7.14 -18.51
C LYS A 251 -13.85 8.06 -18.44
N GLY A 252 -13.12 7.99 -17.34
CA GLY A 252 -11.91 8.78 -17.14
C GLY A 252 -10.90 8.10 -16.24
N LEU A 253 -9.71 8.67 -16.20
CA LEU A 253 -8.62 8.27 -15.33
C LEU A 253 -7.87 9.53 -14.89
N PHE A 254 -7.59 9.64 -13.60
CA PHE A 254 -6.91 10.77 -12.99
C PHE A 254 -5.64 10.30 -12.29
N HIS A 255 -4.54 11.00 -12.55
CA HIS A 255 -3.28 10.76 -11.88
C HIS A 255 -2.64 12.05 -11.43
N LEU A 256 -1.99 12.01 -10.28
CA LEU A 256 -1.17 13.08 -9.76
C LEU A 256 0.30 12.81 -10.06
N GLY A 257 1.09 13.87 -10.02
CA GLY A 257 2.53 13.81 -10.04
C GLY A 257 3.10 14.95 -9.20
N SER A 258 4.15 14.66 -8.48
CA SER A 258 4.86 15.64 -7.67
C SER A 258 6.36 15.60 -7.96
N ALA A 259 6.92 16.77 -8.16
CA ALA A 259 8.35 17.00 -8.33
C ALA A 259 8.67 18.45 -7.96
N PRO A 260 9.93 18.83 -7.71
CA PRO A 260 10.30 20.23 -7.50
C PRO A 260 10.07 21.14 -8.71
N ASP A 261 9.86 20.57 -9.88
CA ASP A 261 9.64 21.23 -11.14
C ASP A 261 8.32 20.77 -11.78
N MET A 262 7.55 21.69 -12.34
CA MET A 262 6.20 21.44 -12.85
C MET A 262 6.21 20.51 -14.08
N GLU A 263 7.13 20.72 -15.02
CA GLU A 263 7.25 19.89 -16.22
C GLU A 263 7.51 18.43 -15.88
N ILE A 264 8.32 18.22 -14.88
CA ILE A 264 8.67 16.92 -14.36
C ILE A 264 7.52 16.28 -13.60
N ALA A 265 6.80 17.07 -12.82
CA ALA A 265 5.60 16.62 -12.15
C ALA A 265 4.54 16.17 -13.19
N LEU A 266 4.38 16.91 -14.30
CA LEU A 266 3.53 16.52 -15.42
C LEU A 266 4.02 15.23 -16.11
N GLU A 267 5.32 15.10 -16.38
CA GLU A 267 5.89 13.87 -16.93
C GLU A 267 5.58 12.67 -16.01
N ARG A 268 5.69 12.84 -14.70
CA ARG A 268 5.32 11.81 -13.73
C ARG A 268 3.85 11.42 -13.82
N CYS A 269 2.93 12.39 -13.91
CA CYS A 269 1.51 12.09 -14.09
C CYS A 269 1.28 11.13 -15.26
N PHE A 270 1.89 11.40 -16.41
CA PHE A 270 1.71 10.58 -17.62
C PHE A 270 2.39 9.22 -17.51
N THR A 271 3.59 9.16 -16.94
CA THR A 271 4.29 7.88 -16.75
C THR A 271 3.61 6.97 -15.75
N GLU A 272 2.99 7.53 -14.70
CA GLU A 272 2.16 6.79 -13.74
C GLU A 272 0.86 6.29 -14.38
N LEU A 273 0.15 7.18 -15.08
CA LEU A 273 -1.11 6.88 -15.74
C LEU A 273 -0.97 5.73 -16.75
N LEU A 274 0.20 5.61 -17.36
CA LEU A 274 0.51 4.62 -18.39
C LEU A 274 1.31 3.42 -17.86
N GLN A 275 1.61 3.37 -16.57
CA GLN A 275 2.39 2.30 -15.96
C GLN A 275 1.64 0.96 -16.02
N GLY A 276 2.30 -0.06 -16.60
CA GLY A 276 1.71 -1.40 -16.73
C GLY A 276 0.62 -1.51 -17.81
N GLU A 277 0.32 -0.43 -18.52
CA GLU A 277 -0.74 -0.40 -19.52
C GLU A 277 -0.16 -0.33 -20.93
N THR A 278 -0.73 -1.13 -21.81
CA THR A 278 -0.56 -0.99 -23.26
C THR A 278 -1.58 0.03 -23.78
N THR A 279 -1.43 0.49 -25.03
CA THR A 279 -2.40 1.39 -25.66
C THR A 279 -3.83 0.80 -25.65
N THR A 280 -3.94 -0.52 -25.72
CA THR A 280 -5.21 -1.25 -25.63
C THR A 280 -5.68 -1.38 -24.17
N GLY A 281 -4.75 -1.59 -23.25
CA GLY A 281 -5.02 -1.71 -21.80
C GLY A 281 -5.56 -0.42 -21.19
N LEU A 282 -5.12 0.75 -21.67
CA LEU A 282 -5.62 2.03 -21.19
C LEU A 282 -7.14 2.16 -21.33
N LYS A 283 -7.74 1.58 -22.39
CA LYS A 283 -9.20 1.56 -22.55
C LYS A 283 -9.89 0.81 -21.41
N ASN A 284 -9.27 -0.25 -20.91
CA ASN A 284 -9.79 -1.08 -19.83
C ASN A 284 -9.52 -0.48 -18.44
N ALA A 285 -8.49 0.35 -18.33
CA ALA A 285 -8.14 1.06 -17.10
C ALA A 285 -9.11 2.22 -16.78
N LEU A 286 -9.75 2.80 -17.80
CA LEU A 286 -10.69 3.90 -17.62
C LEU A 286 -11.88 3.49 -16.76
N GLN A 287 -12.15 4.27 -15.72
CA GLN A 287 -13.26 4.05 -14.79
C GLN A 287 -14.48 4.94 -15.12
N PRO A 288 -15.71 4.52 -14.79
CA PRO A 288 -16.88 5.35 -14.92
C PRO A 288 -16.72 6.67 -14.16
N ILE A 289 -17.18 7.77 -14.76
CA ILE A 289 -17.27 9.06 -14.07
C ILE A 289 -18.55 9.06 -13.26
N ILE A 290 -18.42 9.21 -11.93
CA ILE A 290 -19.57 9.29 -11.05
C ILE A 290 -20.03 10.75 -10.95
N PHE A 291 -21.29 10.97 -11.30
CA PHE A 291 -22.00 12.20 -11.02
C PHE A 291 -22.45 12.16 -9.56
N GLU A 292 -21.85 12.99 -8.73
CA GLU A 292 -22.16 12.98 -7.31
C GLU A 292 -23.65 13.23 -7.05
N SER A 293 -24.30 12.28 -6.42
CA SER A 293 -25.49 12.50 -5.62
C SER A 293 -25.14 12.20 -4.17
N ARG A 294 -24.94 13.24 -3.36
CA ARG A 294 -24.85 13.27 -1.90
C ARG A 294 -23.59 12.66 -1.25
N VAL A 295 -22.94 13.48 -0.46
CA VAL A 295 -21.89 13.12 0.50
C VAL A 295 -22.38 11.98 1.38
N LYS A 296 -21.82 10.80 1.21
CA LYS A 296 -22.01 9.67 2.11
C LYS A 296 -20.92 9.72 3.18
N SER A 297 -21.19 9.17 4.34
CA SER A 297 -20.39 9.20 5.58
C SER A 297 -18.87 9.14 5.37
N GLY A 298 -18.09 9.72 6.28
CA GLY A 298 -16.61 9.76 6.22
C GLY A 298 -15.93 8.40 6.00
N HIS A 299 -16.58 7.30 6.37
CA HIS A 299 -16.10 5.93 6.16
C HIS A 299 -16.05 5.53 4.67
N PHE A 300 -17.01 5.98 3.87
CA PHE A 300 -17.04 5.73 2.41
C PHE A 300 -15.84 6.39 1.71
N TRP A 301 -15.50 7.63 2.09
CA TRP A 301 -14.39 8.36 1.49
C TRP A 301 -13.03 7.77 1.82
N GLN A 302 -12.88 7.24 3.01
CA GLN A 302 -11.64 6.56 3.41
C GLN A 302 -11.42 5.29 2.58
N GLN A 303 -12.47 4.52 2.32
CA GLN A 303 -12.40 3.33 1.46
C GLN A 303 -12.07 3.71 0.01
N GLU A 304 -12.72 4.73 -0.54
CA GLU A 304 -12.45 5.23 -1.89
C GLU A 304 -11.02 5.80 -2.02
N PHE A 305 -10.53 6.51 -1.01
CA PHE A 305 -9.16 6.98 -0.98
C PHE A 305 -8.16 5.82 -0.96
N CYS A 306 -8.36 4.83 -0.11
CA CYS A 306 -7.49 3.64 -0.05
C CYS A 306 -7.52 2.85 -1.37
N ARG A 307 -8.68 2.79 -2.05
CA ARG A 307 -8.84 2.17 -3.36
C ARG A 307 -8.12 2.98 -4.45
N ALA A 308 -8.38 4.29 -4.51
CA ALA A 308 -7.72 5.20 -5.46
C ALA A 308 -6.21 5.13 -5.32
N PHE A 309 -5.75 5.12 -4.08
CA PHE A 309 -4.36 5.07 -3.74
C PHE A 309 -3.68 3.76 -4.15
N ARG A 310 -4.32 2.61 -3.92
CA ARG A 310 -3.74 1.31 -4.21
C ARG A 310 -3.74 0.97 -5.70
N ASP A 311 -4.86 1.25 -6.36
CA ASP A 311 -5.12 0.76 -7.71
C ASP A 311 -5.21 1.88 -8.75
N TYR A 312 -5.25 3.17 -8.34
CA TYR A 312 -5.62 4.35 -9.15
C TYR A 312 -6.90 4.14 -9.98
N LYS A 313 -7.68 3.14 -9.63
CA LYS A 313 -8.89 2.68 -10.34
C LYS A 313 -10.18 3.09 -9.64
N SER A 314 -10.14 4.11 -8.78
CA SER A 314 -11.38 4.60 -8.16
C SER A 314 -12.25 5.30 -9.19
N ALA A 315 -13.55 5.21 -8.96
CA ALA A 315 -14.50 5.97 -9.75
C ALA A 315 -14.16 7.47 -9.70
N GLN A 316 -14.05 8.08 -10.86
CA GLN A 316 -13.63 9.46 -10.98
C GLN A 316 -14.79 10.39 -10.64
N LYS A 317 -14.57 11.32 -9.72
CA LYS A 317 -15.60 12.31 -9.39
C LYS A 317 -15.67 13.40 -10.44
N ILE A 318 -16.87 13.79 -10.81
CA ILE A 318 -17.09 14.88 -11.78
C ILE A 318 -16.54 16.21 -11.27
N SER A 319 -16.44 16.41 -9.95
CA SER A 319 -15.85 17.60 -9.35
C SER A 319 -14.42 17.86 -9.82
N MET A 320 -13.64 16.81 -10.10
CA MET A 320 -12.28 16.93 -10.64
C MET A 320 -12.24 17.66 -12.00
N PHE A 321 -13.38 17.75 -12.73
CA PHE A 321 -13.46 18.33 -14.05
C PHE A 321 -14.21 19.66 -14.10
N ARG A 322 -15.06 19.92 -13.11
CA ARG A 322 -15.98 21.09 -13.15
C ARG A 322 -15.25 22.41 -13.03
N ASN A 323 -14.13 22.44 -12.34
CA ASN A 323 -13.40 23.68 -12.18
C ASN A 323 -12.64 24.04 -13.45
N MET A 324 -13.23 24.92 -14.24
CA MET A 324 -12.66 25.47 -15.48
C MET A 324 -11.88 26.77 -15.23
N LYS A 325 -11.73 27.19 -13.97
CA LYS A 325 -10.86 28.33 -13.65
C LYS A 325 -9.43 27.99 -14.06
N LYS A 326 -8.76 28.97 -14.61
CA LYS A 326 -7.36 28.84 -14.96
C LYS A 326 -6.49 28.94 -13.70
N MET A 327 -5.39 28.21 -13.72
CA MET A 327 -4.33 28.28 -12.73
C MET A 327 -3.75 29.70 -12.66
N ASP A 328 -3.47 30.18 -11.45
CA ASP A 328 -2.74 31.41 -11.24
C ASP A 328 -1.26 31.21 -11.61
N LYS A 329 -0.67 32.15 -12.36
CA LYS A 329 0.75 32.06 -12.78
C LYS A 329 1.72 31.94 -11.62
N GLU A 330 1.38 32.49 -10.47
CA GLU A 330 2.18 32.41 -9.24
C GLU A 330 2.31 30.99 -8.69
N ASN A 331 1.41 30.08 -9.10
CA ASN A 331 1.46 28.67 -8.72
C ASN A 331 2.42 27.84 -9.59
N ILE A 332 2.97 28.41 -10.68
CA ILE A 332 4.02 27.75 -11.46
C ILE A 332 5.25 27.57 -10.58
N PHE A 333 5.77 26.36 -10.55
CA PHE A 333 6.97 26.04 -9.78
C PHE A 333 8.03 25.43 -10.69
N GLU A 334 9.23 26.00 -10.60
CA GLU A 334 10.38 25.62 -11.41
C GLU A 334 11.60 25.36 -10.52
N SER A 335 12.45 24.46 -10.94
CA SER A 335 13.71 24.18 -10.28
C SER A 335 14.78 23.88 -11.32
N ASN A 336 15.84 24.68 -11.33
CA ASN A 336 16.98 24.50 -12.24
C ASN A 336 17.96 23.41 -11.75
N ASP A 337 17.82 22.93 -10.51
CA ASP A 337 18.72 21.95 -9.89
C ASP A 337 17.93 21.05 -8.93
N LEU A 338 17.58 19.88 -9.41
CA LEU A 338 16.60 18.98 -8.79
C LEU A 338 17.22 17.99 -7.80
N THR A 339 18.55 17.93 -7.74
CA THR A 339 19.27 17.01 -6.86
C THR A 339 19.98 17.73 -5.73
N SER A 340 19.90 19.05 -5.70
CA SER A 340 20.72 19.89 -4.83
C SER A 340 20.12 20.04 -3.43
N LEU A 341 21.00 20.33 -2.50
CA LEU A 341 20.63 20.79 -1.16
C LEU A 341 19.75 22.05 -1.19
N LYS A 342 19.86 22.87 -2.24
CA LYS A 342 19.03 24.08 -2.44
C LYS A 342 17.57 23.69 -2.70
N THR A 343 17.34 22.73 -3.56
CA THR A 343 15.99 22.21 -3.85
C THR A 343 15.39 21.52 -2.62
N LEU A 344 16.17 20.70 -1.92
CA LEU A 344 15.75 20.11 -0.66
C LEU A 344 15.32 21.20 0.34
N LYS A 345 16.12 22.25 0.52
CA LYS A 345 15.76 23.40 1.38
C LYS A 345 14.44 24.06 0.98
N SER A 346 14.19 24.19 -0.32
CA SER A 346 12.92 24.76 -0.81
C SER A 346 11.72 23.91 -0.37
N LEU A 347 11.80 22.58 -0.52
CA LEU A 347 10.73 21.68 -0.09
C LEU A 347 10.56 21.66 1.43
N LEU A 348 11.65 21.68 2.19
CA LEU A 348 11.61 21.75 3.64
C LEU A 348 10.91 23.02 4.14
N ARG A 349 11.17 24.17 3.51
CA ARG A 349 10.46 25.42 3.82
C ARG A 349 8.96 25.32 3.59
N ARG A 350 8.51 24.57 2.57
CA ARG A 350 7.06 24.34 2.34
C ARG A 350 6.42 23.59 3.51
N VAL A 351 7.12 22.63 4.12
CA VAL A 351 6.67 21.92 5.32
C VAL A 351 6.66 22.85 6.55
N GLU A 352 7.77 23.58 6.76
CA GLU A 352 7.94 24.53 7.87
C GLU A 352 6.92 25.66 7.84
N ASN A 353 6.66 26.26 6.67
CA ASN A 353 5.72 27.38 6.51
C ASN A 353 4.27 26.98 6.84
N GLN A 354 3.97 25.71 6.85
CA GLN A 354 2.65 25.18 7.21
C GLN A 354 2.62 24.61 8.64
N ASN A 355 3.67 24.86 9.42
CA ASN A 355 3.82 24.41 10.81
C ASN A 355 3.74 22.90 11.01
N TYR A 356 4.17 22.10 10.02
CA TYR A 356 4.32 20.67 10.18
C TYR A 356 5.69 20.30 10.73
N ASP A 357 5.73 19.29 11.59
CA ASP A 357 6.97 18.63 11.99
C ASP A 357 7.45 17.70 10.85
N LEU A 358 8.76 17.61 10.67
CA LEU A 358 9.39 16.68 9.74
C LEU A 358 10.20 15.66 10.51
N LEU A 359 9.81 14.40 10.41
CA LEU A 359 10.45 13.28 11.06
C LEU A 359 11.14 12.42 9.99
N ILE A 360 12.42 12.14 10.16
CA ILE A 360 13.22 11.37 9.19
C ILE A 360 13.97 10.27 9.92
N ARG A 361 13.98 9.08 9.32
CA ARG A 361 14.79 7.96 9.73
C ARG A 361 15.72 7.54 8.60
N ASP A 362 17.00 7.33 8.93
CA ASP A 362 18.00 6.77 8.01
C ASP A 362 17.94 5.24 8.06
N ASN A 363 17.68 4.64 6.92
CA ASN A 363 17.63 3.18 6.75
C ASN A 363 18.73 2.69 5.78
N THR A 364 19.79 3.46 5.59
CA THR A 364 20.89 3.20 4.62
C THR A 364 21.84 2.09 5.10
N PHE A 365 21.32 0.91 5.46
CA PHE A 365 22.19 -0.17 5.95
C PHE A 365 22.87 -1.01 4.85
N LEU A 366 22.45 -0.85 3.59
CA LEU A 366 23.09 -1.48 2.42
C LEU A 366 23.98 -0.52 1.63
N GLY A 367 24.20 0.70 2.12
CA GLY A 367 25.03 1.69 1.45
C GLY A 367 24.33 2.52 0.37
N PHE A 368 23.20 2.09 -0.17
CA PHE A 368 22.37 2.90 -1.06
C PHE A 368 21.45 3.81 -0.22
N PRO A 369 21.52 5.14 -0.36
CA PRO A 369 20.75 6.05 0.48
C PRO A 369 19.26 5.73 0.49
N ALA A 370 18.71 5.39 1.67
CA ALA A 370 17.32 5.06 1.85
C ALA A 370 16.81 5.62 3.19
N PHE A 371 15.61 6.19 3.16
CA PHE A 371 15.01 6.86 4.31
C PHE A 371 13.54 6.54 4.43
N GLN A 372 13.00 6.75 5.63
CA GLN A 372 11.57 6.85 5.87
C GLN A 372 11.28 8.24 6.42
N ILE A 373 10.37 8.93 5.77
CA ILE A 373 9.94 10.29 6.11
C ILE A 373 8.52 10.23 6.63
N VAL A 374 8.26 10.93 7.72
CA VAL A 374 6.93 11.12 8.27
C VAL A 374 6.71 12.60 8.52
N VAL A 375 5.65 13.13 7.95
CA VAL A 375 5.16 14.48 8.22
C VAL A 375 3.78 14.32 8.86
N PRO A 376 3.71 14.34 10.20
CA PRO A 376 2.45 14.09 10.91
C PRO A 376 1.36 15.06 10.46
N GLY A 377 0.21 14.52 10.07
CA GLY A 377 -0.91 15.29 9.52
C GLY A 377 -1.04 15.25 8.00
N ILE A 378 0.03 14.91 7.28
CA ILE A 378 -0.02 14.77 5.81
C ILE A 378 0.52 13.44 5.27
N SER A 379 1.29 12.69 6.07
CA SER A 379 1.82 11.39 5.64
C SER A 379 0.83 10.25 5.75
N GLU A 380 -0.22 10.41 6.54
CA GLU A 380 -1.14 9.33 6.82
C GLU A 380 -2.07 9.08 5.65
N LEU A 381 -2.14 7.81 5.24
CA LEU A 381 -3.02 7.32 4.18
C LEU A 381 -4.37 6.87 4.71
N ARG A 382 -4.42 6.55 6.01
CA ARG A 382 -5.64 6.15 6.70
C ARG A 382 -5.82 7.02 7.92
N LEU A 383 -7.06 7.38 8.20
CA LEU A 383 -7.39 8.02 9.47
C LEU A 383 -7.15 7.01 10.59
N LEU A 384 -6.44 7.44 11.63
CA LEU A 384 -6.28 6.67 12.84
C LEU A 384 -7.56 6.82 13.67
N ASP A 385 -8.58 6.05 13.33
CA ASP A 385 -9.71 5.91 14.23
C ASP A 385 -9.50 4.70 15.16
N GLY A 386 -10.23 4.67 16.27
CA GLY A 386 -10.13 3.59 17.25
C GLY A 386 -10.50 2.22 16.66
N SER A 387 -11.25 2.16 15.56
CA SER A 387 -11.65 0.93 14.88
C SER A 387 -10.47 0.27 14.17
N LEU A 388 -9.63 1.03 13.50
CA LEU A 388 -8.44 0.54 12.80
C LEU A 388 -7.40 -0.07 13.76
N LEU A 389 -7.25 0.56 14.94
CA LEU A 389 -6.30 0.06 15.95
C LEU A 389 -6.84 -1.20 16.65
N ASN A 390 -8.16 -1.29 16.84
CA ASN A 390 -8.80 -2.47 17.40
C ASN A 390 -8.82 -3.66 16.43
N ILE A 391 -8.93 -3.43 15.12
CA ILE A 391 -9.06 -4.52 14.16
C ILE A 391 -7.82 -5.42 14.16
N HIS A 392 -6.63 -4.88 14.38
CA HIS A 392 -5.40 -5.68 14.43
C HIS A 392 -5.33 -6.62 15.63
N ASP A 393 -5.73 -6.17 16.80
CA ASP A 393 -5.77 -7.03 17.99
C ASP A 393 -6.84 -8.10 17.83
N ARG A 394 -7.96 -7.71 17.24
CA ARG A 394 -9.04 -8.65 16.91
C ARG A 394 -8.60 -9.67 15.85
N VAL A 395 -7.87 -9.25 14.81
CA VAL A 395 -7.30 -10.15 13.81
C VAL A 395 -6.26 -11.07 14.42
N HIS A 396 -5.42 -10.60 15.33
CA HIS A 396 -4.45 -11.44 16.04
C HIS A 396 -5.16 -12.51 16.89
N ARG A 397 -6.19 -12.13 17.65
CA ARG A 397 -7.02 -13.08 18.40
C ARG A 397 -7.78 -14.03 17.45
N ALA A 398 -8.37 -13.54 16.38
CA ALA A 398 -9.07 -14.34 15.37
C ALA A 398 -8.15 -15.40 14.76
N ARG A 399 -6.91 -15.03 14.50
CA ARG A 399 -5.89 -15.97 14.01
C ARG A 399 -5.55 -17.06 15.02
N HIS A 400 -5.37 -16.71 16.28
CA HIS A 400 -5.16 -17.69 17.33
C HIS A 400 -6.33 -18.69 17.42
N ILE A 401 -7.56 -18.20 17.32
CA ILE A 401 -8.76 -19.03 17.27
C ILE A 401 -8.74 -19.93 16.03
N PHE A 402 -8.44 -19.38 14.86
CA PHE A 402 -8.39 -20.13 13.61
C PHE A 402 -7.43 -21.33 13.66
N PHE A 403 -6.23 -21.15 14.21
CA PHE A 403 -5.27 -22.25 14.34
C PHE A 403 -5.59 -23.26 15.45
N ASN A 404 -6.54 -22.95 16.33
CA ASN A 404 -6.99 -23.78 17.44
C ASN A 404 -8.50 -24.03 17.40
N LEU A 405 -9.05 -24.27 16.19
CA LEU A 405 -10.49 -24.54 16.01
C LEU A 405 -10.96 -25.79 16.77
N ASP A 406 -10.08 -26.75 17.00
CA ASP A 406 -10.32 -27.96 17.79
C ASP A 406 -10.69 -27.69 19.26
N THR A 407 -10.23 -26.57 19.80
CA THR A 407 -10.48 -26.14 21.19
C THR A 407 -11.36 -24.90 21.29
N ALA A 408 -11.76 -24.34 20.15
CA ALA A 408 -12.54 -23.11 20.07
C ALA A 408 -13.96 -23.30 20.65
N LYS A 409 -14.38 -22.36 21.49
CA LYS A 409 -15.73 -22.31 22.03
C LYS A 409 -16.67 -21.57 21.07
N ILE A 410 -17.97 -21.68 21.30
CA ILE A 410 -18.99 -20.98 20.48
C ILE A 410 -18.75 -19.46 20.48
N GLU A 411 -18.33 -18.87 21.60
CA GLU A 411 -18.00 -17.46 21.72
C GLU A 411 -16.80 -17.07 20.86
N ASP A 412 -15.80 -17.95 20.75
CA ASP A 412 -14.63 -17.75 19.90
C ASP A 412 -15.02 -17.82 18.42
N LEU A 413 -15.87 -18.77 18.06
CA LEU A 413 -16.39 -18.88 16.69
C LEU A 413 -17.22 -17.67 16.30
N LYS A 414 -18.10 -17.17 17.16
CA LYS A 414 -18.84 -15.92 16.98
C LYS A 414 -17.90 -14.74 16.79
N PHE A 415 -16.87 -14.63 17.63
CA PHE A 415 -15.86 -13.58 17.52
C PHE A 415 -15.11 -13.67 16.19
N LEU A 416 -14.79 -14.86 15.71
CA LEU A 416 -14.11 -15.09 14.44
C LEU A 416 -14.97 -14.60 13.26
N VAL A 417 -16.27 -14.93 13.26
CA VAL A 417 -17.22 -14.44 12.25
C VAL A 417 -17.35 -12.91 12.27
N ASP A 418 -17.42 -12.30 13.46
CA ASP A 418 -17.49 -10.84 13.59
C ASP A 418 -16.28 -10.16 12.97
N VAL A 419 -15.08 -10.70 13.21
CA VAL A 419 -13.84 -10.18 12.61
C VAL A 419 -13.84 -10.36 11.09
N ILE A 420 -14.29 -11.52 10.58
CA ILE A 420 -14.41 -11.77 9.15
C ILE A 420 -15.37 -10.76 8.51
N ASN A 421 -16.54 -10.55 9.11
CA ASN A 421 -17.54 -9.60 8.61
C ASN A 421 -17.00 -8.16 8.63
N GLU A 422 -16.33 -7.75 9.70
CA GLU A 422 -15.72 -6.41 9.80
C GLU A 422 -14.65 -6.20 8.71
N LEU A 423 -13.79 -7.19 8.48
CA LEU A 423 -12.80 -7.15 7.41
C LEU A 423 -13.47 -7.12 6.03
N SER A 424 -14.55 -7.85 5.82
CA SER A 424 -15.28 -7.85 4.54
C SER A 424 -15.91 -6.49 4.22
N LEU A 425 -16.39 -5.79 5.24
CA LEU A 425 -16.96 -4.43 5.10
C LEU A 425 -15.90 -3.36 4.84
N THR A 426 -14.67 -3.54 5.37
CA THR A 426 -13.57 -2.59 5.19
C THR A 426 -12.86 -2.74 3.85
N LYS A 427 -13.07 -3.85 3.14
CA LYS A 427 -12.48 -4.14 1.85
C LYS A 427 -13.55 -4.22 0.78
N THR A 428 -13.53 -3.29 -0.13
CA THR A 428 -14.22 -3.37 -1.42
C THR A 428 -13.52 -4.39 -2.31
N VAL A 429 -13.40 -5.63 -1.87
CA VAL A 429 -12.65 -6.63 -2.61
C VAL A 429 -13.57 -7.79 -2.92
N GLU A 430 -13.67 -8.06 -4.21
CA GLU A 430 -14.33 -9.23 -4.77
C GLU A 430 -13.75 -10.58 -4.29
N LYS A 431 -12.62 -10.55 -3.57
CA LYS A 431 -11.98 -11.72 -2.95
C LYS A 431 -11.32 -11.28 -1.65
N MET A 432 -12.04 -11.34 -0.54
CA MET A 432 -11.40 -11.34 0.76
C MET A 432 -10.87 -12.75 1.01
N GLU A 433 -9.61 -12.88 0.79
CA GLU A 433 -8.93 -14.13 1.09
C GLU A 433 -8.86 -14.26 2.61
N ILE A 434 -9.32 -15.40 3.15
CA ILE A 434 -9.07 -15.82 4.53
C ILE A 434 -7.58 -15.72 4.85
N MET A 435 -6.74 -15.77 3.82
CA MET A 435 -5.32 -15.49 3.87
C MET A 435 -4.97 -14.20 4.64
N GLU A 436 -5.84 -13.21 4.72
CA GLU A 436 -5.56 -12.03 5.52
C GLU A 436 -5.80 -12.22 7.02
N ILE A 437 -6.64 -13.15 7.39
CA ILE A 437 -6.77 -13.60 8.77
C ILE A 437 -5.60 -14.52 9.11
N ILE A 438 -5.19 -15.36 8.14
CA ILE A 438 -4.11 -16.34 8.26
C ILE A 438 -2.75 -15.74 7.79
N HIS A 439 -2.63 -14.49 7.59
CA HIS A 439 -1.56 -13.73 6.90
C HIS A 439 -0.10 -14.02 7.29
N ASN A 440 0.18 -15.17 7.83
CA ASN A 440 1.50 -15.63 8.23
C ASN A 440 2.05 -16.78 7.41
N ILE A 441 1.22 -17.37 6.59
CA ILE A 441 1.70 -18.39 5.69
C ILE A 441 1.89 -17.70 4.36
N PRO A 442 3.13 -17.50 3.89
CA PRO A 442 3.35 -17.11 2.50
C PRO A 442 2.88 -18.29 1.65
N ALA A 443 1.59 -18.32 1.37
CA ALA A 443 1.03 -19.31 0.49
C ALA A 443 1.56 -19.04 -0.92
N HIS A 444 2.05 -20.06 -1.56
CA HIS A 444 2.31 -20.00 -2.99
C HIS A 444 1.04 -19.51 -3.68
N ARG A 445 1.14 -18.64 -4.69
CA ARG A 445 -0.02 -18.10 -5.44
C ARG A 445 -0.94 -19.18 -6.01
N ASN A 446 -0.46 -20.41 -6.07
CA ASN A 446 -1.18 -21.60 -6.56
C ASN A 446 -1.68 -22.52 -5.42
N SER A 447 -1.55 -22.12 -4.14
CA SER A 447 -2.07 -22.96 -3.07
C SER A 447 -3.60 -22.89 -3.01
N ALA A 448 -4.23 -23.97 -2.59
CA ALA A 448 -5.68 -24.02 -2.39
C ALA A 448 -6.18 -22.91 -1.44
N LEU A 449 -5.34 -22.45 -0.53
CA LEU A 449 -5.62 -21.34 0.39
C LEU A 449 -5.84 -19.99 -0.30
N SER A 450 -5.20 -19.76 -1.46
CA SER A 450 -5.38 -18.51 -2.22
C SER A 450 -6.75 -18.40 -2.88
N TYR A 451 -7.53 -19.47 -2.88
CA TYR A 451 -8.87 -19.55 -3.47
C TYR A 451 -9.97 -19.71 -2.42
N LEU A 452 -9.62 -19.72 -1.12
CA LEU A 452 -10.61 -19.89 -0.04
C LEU A 452 -11.45 -18.61 0.12
N ASP A 453 -12.69 -18.66 -0.36
CA ASP A 453 -13.64 -17.55 -0.20
C ASP A 453 -14.11 -17.44 1.26
N TYR A 454 -14.13 -16.20 1.78
CA TYR A 454 -14.54 -15.94 3.16
C TYR A 454 -16.00 -16.36 3.45
N ARG A 455 -16.88 -16.31 2.45
CA ARG A 455 -18.29 -16.70 2.59
C ARG A 455 -18.43 -18.19 2.86
N TRP A 456 -17.61 -19.00 2.19
CA TRP A 456 -17.58 -20.45 2.48
C TRP A 456 -17.16 -20.69 3.93
N PHE A 457 -16.07 -20.07 4.37
CA PHE A 457 -15.56 -20.29 5.72
C PHE A 457 -16.50 -19.71 6.79
N ALA A 458 -16.99 -18.49 6.61
CA ALA A 458 -17.98 -17.91 7.52
C ALA A 458 -19.28 -18.74 7.56
N GLY A 459 -19.70 -19.28 6.42
CA GLY A 459 -20.84 -20.19 6.32
C GLY A 459 -20.65 -21.46 7.16
N ILE A 460 -19.47 -22.10 7.09
CA ILE A 460 -19.13 -23.24 7.94
C ILE A 460 -19.16 -22.89 9.43
N ILE A 461 -18.60 -21.73 9.81
CA ILE A 461 -18.65 -21.28 11.20
C ILE A 461 -20.12 -21.06 11.64
N HIS A 462 -20.91 -20.39 10.83
CA HIS A 462 -22.34 -20.16 11.12
C HIS A 462 -23.09 -21.49 11.31
N PHE A 463 -22.78 -22.50 10.51
CA PHE A 463 -23.33 -23.84 10.70
C PHE A 463 -22.99 -24.40 12.08
N HIS A 464 -21.73 -24.34 12.50
CA HIS A 464 -21.27 -24.89 13.79
C HIS A 464 -21.78 -24.12 15.01
N ILE A 465 -22.16 -22.86 14.86
CA ILE A 465 -22.82 -22.09 15.94
C ILE A 465 -24.35 -22.22 15.91
N GLY A 466 -24.90 -23.02 15.00
CA GLY A 466 -26.35 -23.26 14.87
C GLY A 466 -27.11 -22.19 14.10
N ASN A 467 -26.42 -21.25 13.45
CA ASN A 467 -27.06 -20.20 12.64
C ASN A 467 -27.15 -20.63 11.16
N TYR A 468 -28.03 -21.58 10.88
CA TYR A 468 -28.15 -22.19 9.54
C TYR A 468 -28.62 -21.19 8.46
N SER A 469 -29.45 -20.21 8.83
CA SER A 469 -29.95 -19.20 7.87
C SER A 469 -28.84 -18.29 7.32
N ASP A 470 -27.91 -17.83 8.17
CA ASP A 470 -26.78 -17.05 7.70
C ASP A 470 -25.77 -17.92 6.94
N ALA A 471 -25.57 -19.17 7.36
CA ALA A 471 -24.76 -20.14 6.63
C ALA A 471 -25.28 -20.35 5.20
N GLU A 472 -26.58 -20.57 5.06
CA GLU A 472 -27.26 -20.76 3.77
C GLU A 472 -27.13 -19.53 2.88
N ARG A 473 -27.41 -18.34 3.41
CA ARG A 473 -27.32 -17.07 2.68
C ARG A 473 -25.93 -16.80 2.12
N LEU A 474 -24.88 -17.05 2.92
CA LEU A 474 -23.49 -16.88 2.50
C LEU A 474 -23.10 -17.86 1.39
N LEU A 475 -23.48 -19.14 1.55
CA LEU A 475 -23.17 -20.17 0.57
C LEU A 475 -23.95 -19.96 -0.74
N ALA A 476 -25.21 -19.58 -0.67
CA ALA A 476 -26.03 -19.25 -1.85
C ALA A 476 -25.41 -18.09 -2.65
N SER A 477 -24.99 -17.01 -1.96
CA SER A 477 -24.29 -15.88 -2.59
C SER A 477 -22.99 -16.31 -3.27
N LEU A 478 -22.23 -17.22 -2.65
CA LEU A 478 -21.02 -17.75 -3.24
C LEU A 478 -21.30 -18.58 -4.50
N ILE A 479 -22.30 -19.45 -4.47
CA ILE A 479 -22.70 -20.29 -5.61
C ILE A 479 -23.10 -19.41 -6.81
N VAL A 480 -23.91 -18.37 -6.60
CA VAL A 480 -24.33 -17.43 -7.65
C VAL A 480 -23.10 -16.77 -8.32
N ASP A 481 -22.14 -16.33 -7.55
CA ASP A 481 -20.91 -15.76 -8.11
C ASP A 481 -20.08 -16.81 -8.86
N MET A 482 -20.00 -18.03 -8.34
CA MET A 482 -19.31 -19.13 -9.01
C MET A 482 -19.98 -19.51 -10.34
N GLU A 483 -21.30 -19.50 -10.42
CA GLU A 483 -22.06 -19.74 -11.66
C GLU A 483 -21.76 -18.69 -12.73
N THR A 484 -21.48 -17.45 -12.33
CA THR A 484 -21.13 -16.37 -13.26
C THR A 484 -19.66 -16.41 -13.72
N LEU A 485 -18.76 -16.95 -12.91
CA LEU A 485 -17.31 -16.91 -13.14
C LEU A 485 -16.73 -18.22 -13.68
N LEU A 486 -17.37 -19.35 -13.37
CA LEU A 486 -16.90 -20.69 -13.70
C LEU A 486 -17.79 -21.34 -14.75
N SER A 487 -17.21 -22.14 -15.62
CA SER A 487 -17.97 -22.95 -16.57
C SER A 487 -18.81 -24.03 -15.89
N LYS A 488 -18.44 -24.44 -14.67
CA LYS A 488 -19.14 -25.45 -13.88
C LYS A 488 -18.83 -25.28 -12.40
N VAL A 489 -19.85 -25.14 -11.58
CA VAL A 489 -19.74 -25.16 -10.11
C VAL A 489 -19.63 -26.62 -9.64
N PRO A 490 -18.70 -26.96 -8.73
CA PRO A 490 -18.61 -28.30 -8.15
C PRO A 490 -19.90 -28.68 -7.40
N LYS A 491 -20.42 -29.90 -7.63
CA LYS A 491 -21.71 -30.35 -7.09
C LYS A 491 -21.76 -30.39 -5.57
N TYR A 492 -20.64 -30.58 -4.90
CA TYR A 492 -20.59 -30.58 -3.43
C TYR A 492 -21.01 -29.25 -2.80
N PHE A 493 -20.88 -28.10 -3.52
CA PHE A 493 -21.44 -26.82 -3.04
C PHE A 493 -22.97 -26.85 -2.99
N TYR A 494 -23.60 -27.41 -3.98
CA TYR A 494 -25.06 -27.58 -3.99
C TYR A 494 -25.53 -28.60 -2.94
N CYS A 495 -24.77 -29.69 -2.75
CA CYS A 495 -25.02 -30.66 -1.69
C CYS A 495 -24.97 -29.99 -0.31
N MET A 496 -23.95 -29.19 -0.05
CA MET A 496 -23.83 -28.43 1.20
C MET A 496 -24.99 -27.43 1.37
N TRP A 497 -25.39 -26.75 0.30
CA TRP A 497 -26.51 -25.82 0.31
C TRP A 497 -27.84 -26.54 0.61
N ASP A 498 -28.09 -27.72 0.04
CA ASP A 498 -29.26 -28.52 0.35
C ASP A 498 -29.25 -29.00 1.79
N ILE A 499 -28.11 -29.45 2.33
CA ILE A 499 -27.96 -29.78 3.75
C ILE A 499 -28.41 -28.60 4.63
N LEU A 500 -27.97 -27.39 4.32
CA LEU A 500 -28.30 -26.19 5.09
C LEU A 500 -29.80 -25.89 5.04
N LYS A 501 -30.45 -26.00 3.87
CA LYS A 501 -31.90 -25.81 3.74
C LYS A 501 -32.69 -26.82 4.57
N LEU A 502 -32.29 -28.10 4.51
CA LEU A 502 -32.93 -29.16 5.27
C LEU A 502 -32.72 -28.96 6.79
N ARG A 503 -31.57 -28.36 7.20
CA ARG A 503 -31.33 -27.98 8.60
C ARG A 503 -32.17 -26.80 9.04
N ILE A 504 -32.44 -25.85 8.17
CA ILE A 504 -33.36 -24.72 8.45
C ILE A 504 -34.78 -25.23 8.70
N GLU A 505 -35.21 -26.29 7.98
CA GLU A 505 -36.49 -26.96 8.16
C GLU A 505 -36.50 -27.93 9.36
N ASP A 506 -35.43 -27.96 10.14
CA ASP A 506 -35.23 -28.79 11.35
C ASP A 506 -35.34 -30.31 11.11
N LEU A 507 -34.98 -30.77 9.90
CA LEU A 507 -34.99 -32.19 9.59
C LEU A 507 -33.91 -32.94 10.39
N PRO A 508 -34.23 -34.17 10.86
CA PRO A 508 -33.23 -35.03 11.51
C PRO A 508 -32.08 -35.42 10.56
N TRP A 509 -30.88 -35.56 11.08
CA TRP A 509 -29.70 -35.95 10.28
C TRP A 509 -29.89 -37.24 9.49
N LYS A 510 -30.65 -38.23 10.03
CA LYS A 510 -30.94 -39.47 9.35
C LYS A 510 -31.69 -39.21 8.02
N ASP A 511 -32.65 -38.31 8.03
CA ASP A 511 -33.46 -38.00 6.86
C ASP A 511 -32.66 -37.17 5.86
N ILE A 512 -31.86 -36.21 6.34
CA ILE A 512 -30.93 -35.43 5.53
C ILE A 512 -29.96 -36.34 4.78
N ASN A 513 -29.32 -37.28 5.50
CA ASN A 513 -28.40 -38.24 4.90
C ASN A 513 -29.06 -39.09 3.84
N THR A 514 -30.30 -39.52 4.07
CA THR A 514 -31.07 -40.29 3.09
C THR A 514 -31.39 -39.49 1.82
N ILE A 515 -31.80 -38.23 1.98
CA ILE A 515 -32.14 -37.34 0.86
C ILE A 515 -30.90 -37.05 0.03
N THR A 516 -29.80 -36.64 0.69
CA THR A 516 -28.58 -36.27 0.00
C THR A 516 -27.87 -37.44 -0.67
N SER A 517 -27.88 -38.65 -0.02
CA SER A 517 -27.33 -39.87 -0.63
C SER A 517 -28.06 -40.33 -1.89
N ASN A 518 -29.35 -40.00 -2.02
CA ASN A 518 -30.11 -40.26 -3.23
C ASN A 518 -29.86 -39.23 -4.34
N SER A 519 -29.31 -38.04 -4.00
CA SER A 519 -29.20 -36.90 -4.93
C SER A 519 -27.78 -36.68 -5.41
N TYR A 520 -26.77 -37.09 -4.63
CA TYR A 520 -25.34 -36.79 -4.88
C TYR A 520 -24.51 -38.07 -4.86
N ASN A 521 -23.38 -38.07 -5.58
CA ASN A 521 -22.43 -39.17 -5.55
C ASN A 521 -21.57 -39.15 -4.25
N GLU A 522 -20.89 -40.26 -3.99
CA GLU A 522 -20.09 -40.44 -2.77
C GLU A 522 -18.99 -39.37 -2.60
N GLU A 523 -18.33 -38.97 -3.67
CA GLU A 523 -17.28 -37.94 -3.64
C GLU A 523 -17.86 -36.56 -3.26
N ASP A 524 -18.97 -36.15 -3.89
CA ASP A 524 -19.66 -34.89 -3.56
C ASP A 524 -20.15 -34.89 -2.09
N LEU A 525 -20.63 -36.02 -1.59
CA LEU A 525 -21.07 -36.17 -0.20
C LEU A 525 -19.90 -36.00 0.77
N VAL A 526 -18.77 -36.66 0.52
CA VAL A 526 -17.55 -36.53 1.36
C VAL A 526 -17.12 -35.09 1.45
N TYR A 527 -17.00 -34.39 0.31
CA TYR A 527 -16.58 -32.98 0.31
C TYR A 527 -17.59 -32.04 0.97
N ALA A 528 -18.90 -32.35 0.91
CA ALA A 528 -19.93 -31.52 1.53
C ALA A 528 -20.00 -31.73 3.05
N TYR A 529 -19.95 -32.97 3.52
CA TYR A 529 -20.13 -33.31 4.93
C TYR A 529 -18.88 -33.07 5.77
N PHE A 530 -17.69 -33.32 5.23
CA PHE A 530 -16.42 -33.28 5.98
C PHE A 530 -16.22 -31.99 6.78
N PRO A 531 -16.38 -30.76 6.23
CA PRO A 531 -16.26 -29.53 7.01
C PRO A 531 -17.44 -29.29 7.96
N LEU A 532 -18.59 -29.94 7.75
CA LEU A 532 -19.78 -29.82 8.60
C LEU A 532 -19.77 -30.77 9.79
N GLU A 533 -18.97 -31.85 9.76
CA GLU A 533 -18.85 -32.79 10.89
C GLU A 533 -18.15 -32.14 12.08
N LYS A 534 -17.04 -31.47 11.82
CA LYS A 534 -16.23 -30.78 12.84
C LYS A 534 -15.59 -29.54 12.24
N ILE A 535 -15.58 -28.47 13.01
CA ILE A 535 -15.02 -27.19 12.54
C ILE A 535 -13.51 -27.25 12.22
N GLU A 536 -12.73 -28.05 12.96
CA GLU A 536 -11.31 -28.23 12.71
C GLU A 536 -11.01 -28.96 11.38
N ASN A 537 -12.00 -29.63 10.78
CA ASN A 537 -11.85 -30.26 9.47
C ASN A 537 -11.58 -29.25 8.35
N VAL A 538 -11.93 -27.97 8.55
CA VAL A 538 -11.57 -26.88 7.64
C VAL A 538 -10.05 -26.81 7.46
N ILE A 539 -9.28 -26.89 8.54
CA ILE A 539 -7.81 -26.85 8.50
C ILE A 539 -7.26 -28.06 7.73
N ARG A 540 -7.84 -29.26 7.99
CA ARG A 540 -7.44 -30.51 7.32
C ARG A 540 -7.83 -30.51 5.84
N TYR A 541 -8.98 -29.97 5.50
CA TYR A 541 -9.48 -29.88 4.12
C TYR A 541 -8.51 -29.13 3.20
N PHE A 542 -7.91 -28.03 3.69
CA PHE A 542 -6.95 -27.23 2.94
C PHE A 542 -5.48 -27.56 3.25
N ASN A 543 -5.23 -28.61 4.05
CA ASN A 543 -3.89 -28.97 4.49
C ASN A 543 -3.11 -27.76 5.05
N ILE A 544 -3.78 -26.96 5.89
CA ILE A 544 -3.21 -25.74 6.47
C ILE A 544 -2.23 -26.16 7.58
N PRO A 545 -0.94 -25.80 7.49
CA PRO A 545 0.02 -26.18 8.52
C PRO A 545 -0.24 -25.40 9.81
N LYS A 546 -0.16 -26.05 10.96
CA LYS A 546 -0.05 -25.37 12.24
C LYS A 546 1.33 -24.72 12.34
N CYS A 547 1.41 -23.41 12.19
CA CYS A 547 2.65 -22.64 12.14
C CYS A 547 3.31 -22.47 13.53
N GLU A 548 3.43 -23.52 14.32
CA GLU A 548 4.02 -23.48 15.65
C GLU A 548 5.55 -23.63 15.62
N ASN A 549 6.09 -24.40 14.67
CA ASN A 549 7.51 -24.65 14.57
C ASN A 549 7.94 -24.81 13.10
N CYS A 550 8.66 -23.82 12.57
CA CYS A 550 9.14 -23.86 11.19
C CYS A 550 10.30 -24.86 10.97
N LYS A 551 10.99 -25.32 12.01
CA LYS A 551 12.11 -26.27 11.85
C LYS A 551 11.63 -27.63 11.39
N ASP A 552 10.53 -28.10 11.97
CA ASP A 552 9.99 -29.43 11.75
C ASP A 552 8.78 -29.45 10.80
N CYS A 553 8.50 -28.30 10.18
CA CYS A 553 7.41 -28.15 9.23
C CYS A 553 7.80 -28.72 7.86
N ASP A 554 7.00 -29.62 7.33
CA ASP A 554 7.17 -30.28 6.02
C ASP A 554 6.32 -29.64 4.90
N TYR A 555 5.58 -28.57 5.21
CA TYR A 555 4.73 -27.89 4.24
C TYR A 555 5.56 -27.29 3.11
N SER A 556 5.42 -27.89 1.90
CA SER A 556 6.25 -27.59 0.73
C SER A 556 5.97 -26.23 0.12
N ASP A 557 4.74 -25.72 0.27
CA ASP A 557 4.29 -24.48 -0.36
C ASP A 557 4.66 -23.21 0.43
N CYS A 558 5.40 -23.37 1.54
CA CYS A 558 5.80 -22.30 2.42
C CYS A 558 7.24 -21.85 2.19
N ASN A 559 7.45 -20.58 1.89
CA ASN A 559 8.77 -19.98 1.70
C ASN A 559 9.47 -19.55 2.98
N VAL A 560 8.88 -19.80 4.17
CA VAL A 560 9.42 -19.27 5.43
C VAL A 560 10.86 -19.72 5.67
N LYS A 561 11.24 -20.95 5.33
CA LYS A 561 12.63 -21.44 5.50
C LYS A 561 13.62 -20.62 4.68
N THR A 562 13.31 -20.38 3.40
CA THR A 562 14.14 -19.55 2.52
C THR A 562 14.20 -18.11 3.01
N LEU A 563 13.06 -17.54 3.35
CA LEU A 563 12.97 -16.18 3.84
C LEU A 563 13.65 -15.99 5.20
N SER A 564 13.66 -17.02 6.08
CA SER A 564 14.39 -17.00 7.36
C SER A 564 15.90 -16.85 7.17
N HIS A 565 16.46 -17.52 6.17
CA HIS A 565 17.88 -17.37 5.83
C HIS A 565 18.22 -15.93 5.47
N TYR A 566 17.44 -15.32 4.56
CA TYR A 566 17.64 -13.94 4.14
C TYR A 566 17.34 -12.95 5.27
N ALA A 567 16.31 -13.19 6.08
CA ALA A 567 16.03 -12.36 7.25
C ALA A 567 17.21 -12.31 8.23
N GLY A 568 17.84 -13.45 8.53
CA GLY A 568 19.04 -13.51 9.37
C GLY A 568 20.20 -12.71 8.77
N MET A 569 20.43 -12.82 7.48
CA MET A 569 21.45 -12.05 6.77
C MET A 569 21.17 -10.53 6.81
N PHE A 570 19.94 -10.13 6.54
CA PHE A 570 19.55 -8.71 6.60
C PHE A 570 19.64 -8.19 8.04
N GLN A 571 19.21 -8.94 9.03
CA GLN A 571 19.32 -8.54 10.44
C GLN A 571 20.77 -8.30 10.84
N SER A 572 21.70 -9.15 10.38
CA SER A 572 23.14 -8.95 10.62
C SER A 572 23.65 -7.65 9.98
N ARG A 573 23.24 -7.34 8.75
CA ARG A 573 23.60 -6.09 8.07
C ARG A 573 22.98 -4.86 8.74
N ILE A 574 21.73 -4.93 9.17
CA ILE A 574 21.07 -3.88 9.95
C ILE A 574 21.86 -3.59 11.23
N ASN A 575 22.18 -4.62 11.99
CA ASN A 575 22.92 -4.49 13.26
C ASN A 575 24.32 -3.90 13.06
N ALA A 576 25.01 -4.26 11.97
CA ALA A 576 26.37 -3.81 11.69
C ALA A 576 26.44 -2.38 11.14
N ASN A 577 25.49 -1.99 10.28
CA ASN A 577 25.65 -0.81 9.43
C ASN A 577 24.68 0.33 9.76
N MET A 578 23.67 0.10 10.62
CA MET A 578 22.70 1.13 10.91
C MET A 578 23.29 2.21 11.82
N LYS A 579 23.54 3.39 11.24
CA LYS A 579 24.12 4.56 11.95
C LYS A 579 23.09 5.69 11.98
N GLN A 580 22.65 6.09 13.16
CA GLN A 580 21.63 7.14 13.33
C GLN A 580 22.15 8.59 13.19
N ASN A 581 23.46 8.80 13.20
CA ASN A 581 24.03 10.16 13.26
C ASN A 581 24.08 10.87 11.90
N THR A 582 24.02 10.16 10.79
CA THR A 582 24.18 10.72 9.43
C THR A 582 23.12 11.75 9.07
N ILE A 583 21.87 11.53 9.46
CA ILE A 583 20.79 12.50 9.21
C ILE A 583 20.99 13.78 10.03
N ARG A 584 21.31 13.65 11.29
CA ARG A 584 21.57 14.81 12.14
C ARG A 584 22.69 15.68 11.59
N GLU A 585 23.75 15.07 11.11
CA GLU A 585 24.88 15.77 10.47
C GLU A 585 24.46 16.48 9.19
N LEU A 586 23.72 15.82 8.31
CA LEU A 586 23.17 16.41 7.08
C LEU A 586 22.34 17.66 7.39
N PHE A 587 21.43 17.58 8.35
CA PHE A 587 20.58 18.71 8.68
C PHE A 587 21.30 19.83 9.47
N LEU A 588 22.31 19.49 10.24
CA LEU A 588 23.19 20.49 10.85
C LEU A 588 24.02 21.24 9.78
N GLU A 589 24.47 20.54 8.76
CA GLU A 589 25.17 21.16 7.61
C GLU A 589 24.21 22.07 6.82
N LEU A 590 22.99 21.61 6.55
CA LEU A 590 21.93 22.41 5.92
C LEU A 590 21.61 23.68 6.72
N LYS A 591 21.63 23.61 8.05
CA LYS A 591 21.45 24.79 8.93
C LYS A 591 22.67 25.71 8.94
N ARG A 592 23.90 25.18 9.00
CA ARG A 592 25.14 25.98 8.97
C ARG A 592 25.25 26.81 7.69
N ASN A 593 24.93 26.23 6.54
CA ASN A 593 24.92 26.95 5.26
C ASN A 593 23.84 28.05 5.17
N LYS A 594 22.93 28.15 6.13
CA LYS A 594 21.98 29.27 6.25
C LYS A 594 22.65 30.53 6.80
N TYR A 595 23.68 30.37 7.66
CA TYR A 595 24.39 31.49 8.26
C TYR A 595 25.46 32.09 7.34
N GLN A 596 26.08 31.32 6.45
CA GLN A 596 27.06 31.82 5.50
C GLN A 596 26.49 32.73 4.41
N SER A 597 25.20 32.60 4.08
CA SER A 597 24.54 33.49 3.10
C SER A 597 24.12 34.85 3.69
N TRP A 598 24.16 35.04 5.01
CA TRP A 598 23.78 36.31 5.66
C TRP A 598 24.99 37.21 5.98
N THR A 599 26.21 36.66 5.97
CA THR A 599 27.42 37.42 6.24
C THR A 599 28.12 38.02 5.01
N LEU A 600 27.58 37.77 3.80
CA LEU A 600 28.09 38.29 2.53
C LEU A 600 27.31 39.50 1.96
N SER A 601 26.36 40.07 2.71
CA SER A 601 25.60 41.24 2.28
C SER A 601 25.73 42.48 3.18
N THR A 602 26.77 42.54 4.00
CA THR A 602 27.14 43.77 4.72
C THR A 602 28.63 44.04 4.52
N GLY A 603 28.98 44.55 3.35
CA GLY A 603 30.31 44.98 3.01
C GLY A 603 30.32 45.71 1.68
N ASP A 604 30.23 47.04 1.79
CA ASP A 604 30.41 48.15 0.83
C ASP A 604 29.22 48.52 -0.01
#